data_ef362bf883af2d69960b05b09d0fb2a5
#
_entry.id   ef362bf883af2d69960b05b09d0fb2a5
#
_cell.length_a   1.000
_cell.length_b   1.000
_cell.length_c   1.000
_cell.angle_alpha   90.00
_cell.angle_beta   90.00
_cell.angle_gamma   90.00
#
_symmetry.space_group_name_H-M   'P 1'
#
loop_
_entity.id
_entity.type
_entity.pdbx_description
1 polymer ?
#
loop_
_entity_poly.entity_id
_entity_poly.type
_entity_poly.pdbx_seq_one_letter_code
_entity_poly.pdbx_strand_id
1 'polypeptide(L)'
;QVTQFIMGKLSHYELSYLLPHFLKENRGKMSVYFTRVFNPVWTYPDGFSWIEALRDESKVGLHIALTPTWNETAYFADYVLPMGHSSERHDLISYETHAGMWIAYRQPVLREYARRQGKEPEFTYQANPGEVWEEDEFWIELSWRIDPEGKLGVKEHFLSPYREGEKLTIDEYYR
;
A
#
# COMPACT_ATOMS: atom_id res chain seq x y z
N GLN A 1 10.77 -0.95 25.43
CA GLN A 1 12.18 -1.29 25.80
C GLN A 1 12.67 -2.57 25.11
N VAL A 2 11.87 -3.65 25.08
CA VAL A 2 12.25 -4.93 24.43
C VAL A 2 12.42 -4.73 22.92
N THR A 3 11.53 -3.99 22.30
CA THR A 3 11.57 -3.73 20.85
C THR A 3 12.84 -2.97 20.46
N GLN A 4 13.28 -2.01 21.26
CA GLN A 4 14.47 -1.21 20.98
C GLN A 4 15.78 -2.03 21.11
N PHE A 5 15.82 -2.98 22.03
CA PHE A 5 16.97 -3.86 22.20
C PHE A 5 17.13 -4.88 21.06
N ILE A 6 16.01 -5.41 20.58
CA ILE A 6 15.99 -6.38 19.48
C ILE A 6 16.27 -5.70 18.13
N MET A 7 15.70 -4.52 17.88
CA MET A 7 15.90 -3.74 16.65
C MET A 7 17.36 -3.35 16.41
N GLY A 8 18.19 -3.31 17.45
CA GLY A 8 19.62 -3.04 17.30
C GLY A 8 20.47 -4.21 16.77
N LYS A 9 19.90 -5.41 16.67
CA LYS A 9 20.63 -6.64 16.28
C LYS A 9 19.99 -7.46 15.18
N LEU A 10 18.71 -7.28 14.91
CA LEU A 10 17.95 -8.02 13.90
C LEU A 10 17.42 -7.06 12.84
N SER A 11 17.33 -7.52 11.60
CA SER A 11 16.68 -6.74 10.55
C SER A 11 15.19 -6.58 10.85
N HIS A 12 14.56 -5.54 10.34
CA HIS A 12 13.13 -5.31 10.53
C HIS A 12 12.27 -6.45 9.96
N TYR A 13 12.75 -7.20 8.99
CA TYR A 13 12.07 -8.37 8.43
C TYR A 13 11.98 -9.52 9.43
N GLU A 14 13.00 -9.71 10.25
CA GLU A 14 13.06 -10.82 11.22
C GLU A 14 12.06 -10.68 12.36
N LEU A 15 11.54 -9.47 12.60
CA LEU A 15 10.56 -9.20 13.65
C LEU A 15 9.11 -9.18 13.15
N SER A 16 8.89 -9.20 11.85
CA SER A 16 7.55 -9.09 11.27
C SER A 16 6.61 -10.23 11.70
N TYR A 17 7.14 -11.42 11.99
CA TYR A 17 6.37 -12.56 12.47
C TYR A 17 5.86 -12.40 13.91
N LEU A 18 6.37 -11.45 14.67
CA LEU A 18 5.96 -11.20 16.05
C LEU A 18 4.63 -10.46 16.18
N LEU A 19 4.20 -9.75 15.14
CA LEU A 19 2.99 -8.93 15.18
C LEU A 19 1.74 -9.72 15.62
N PRO A 20 1.41 -10.88 15.02
CA PRO A 20 0.25 -11.64 15.46
C PRO A 20 0.36 -12.11 16.91
N HIS A 21 1.54 -12.44 17.41
CA HIS A 21 1.76 -12.81 18.80
C HIS A 21 1.49 -11.62 19.75
N PHE A 22 1.95 -10.42 19.41
CA PHE A 22 1.66 -9.23 20.21
C PHE A 22 0.17 -8.92 20.29
N LEU A 23 -0.55 -9.09 19.17
CA LEU A 23 -2.00 -8.94 19.15
C LEU A 23 -2.70 -9.99 20.01
N LYS A 24 -2.30 -11.26 19.91
CA LYS A 24 -2.84 -12.34 20.73
C LYS A 24 -2.61 -12.12 22.24
N GLU A 25 -1.46 -11.59 22.61
CA GLU A 25 -1.11 -11.23 23.99
C GLU A 25 -1.80 -9.95 24.51
N ASN A 26 -2.68 -9.33 23.74
CA ASN A 26 -3.33 -8.04 24.05
C ASN A 26 -2.35 -6.89 24.25
N ARG A 27 -1.22 -6.91 23.58
CA ARG A 27 -0.20 -5.83 23.61
C ARG A 27 -0.49 -4.70 22.67
N GLY A 28 -1.67 -4.69 22.08
CA GLY A 28 -2.18 -3.67 21.19
C GLY A 28 -3.37 -4.14 20.37
N LYS A 29 -3.96 -3.23 19.63
CA LYS A 29 -5.01 -3.46 18.65
C LYS A 29 -4.71 -2.64 17.41
N MET A 30 -4.96 -3.19 16.24
CA MET A 30 -4.97 -2.45 14.99
C MET A 30 -6.41 -2.08 14.63
N SER A 31 -6.75 -0.79 14.62
CA SER A 31 -8.08 -0.35 14.18
C SER A 31 -8.29 -0.58 12.69
N VAL A 32 -7.27 -0.30 11.90
CA VAL A 32 -7.23 -0.57 10.45
C VAL A 32 -5.88 -1.19 10.11
N TYR A 33 -5.89 -2.22 9.29
CA TYR A 33 -4.71 -2.88 8.79
C TYR A 33 -4.77 -3.00 7.27
N PHE A 34 -3.76 -2.45 6.60
CA PHE A 34 -3.57 -2.62 5.17
C PHE A 34 -2.47 -3.63 4.90
N THR A 35 -2.77 -4.66 4.12
CA THR A 35 -1.75 -5.52 3.53
C THR A 35 -1.54 -5.14 2.06
N ARG A 36 -0.31 -4.80 1.70
CA ARG A 36 0.06 -4.41 0.34
C ARG A 36 0.98 -5.46 -0.25
N VAL A 37 0.46 -6.26 -1.19
CA VAL A 37 1.22 -7.37 -1.84
C VAL A 37 1.91 -8.28 -0.80
N PHE A 38 1.39 -8.32 0.41
CA PHE A 38 1.97 -8.98 1.55
C PHE A 38 1.12 -10.17 1.96
N ASN A 39 1.71 -11.36 1.96
CA ASN A 39 1.00 -12.62 2.25
C ASN A 39 1.61 -13.36 3.46
N PRO A 40 1.54 -12.80 4.67
CA PRO A 40 2.17 -13.39 5.84
C PRO A 40 1.56 -14.71 6.27
N VAL A 41 0.30 -14.98 5.96
CA VAL A 41 -0.35 -16.28 6.24
C VAL A 41 0.42 -17.43 5.59
N TRP A 42 0.97 -17.19 4.38
CA TRP A 42 1.72 -18.22 3.66
C TRP A 42 3.24 -18.09 3.78
N THR A 43 3.76 -16.85 3.73
CA THR A 43 5.20 -16.61 3.56
C THR A 43 5.97 -16.41 4.85
N TYR A 44 5.29 -16.19 5.96
CA TYR A 44 5.95 -16.01 7.27
C TYR A 44 5.81 -17.24 8.18
N PRO A 45 6.75 -17.39 9.13
CA PRO A 45 6.62 -18.39 10.18
C PRO A 45 5.31 -18.21 10.93
N ASP A 46 4.69 -19.34 11.30
CA ASP A 46 3.45 -19.36 12.08
C ASP A 46 2.28 -18.59 11.44
N GLY A 47 1.97 -18.92 10.20
CA GLY A 47 0.81 -18.37 9.50
C GLY A 47 -0.52 -18.61 10.20
N PHE A 48 -0.63 -19.63 11.03
CA PHE A 48 -1.84 -19.90 11.85
C PHE A 48 -2.09 -18.80 12.88
N SER A 49 -1.06 -18.26 13.51
CA SER A 49 -1.20 -17.08 14.40
C SER A 49 -1.66 -15.85 13.66
N TRP A 50 -1.25 -15.68 12.40
CA TRP A 50 -1.80 -14.63 11.54
C TRP A 50 -3.29 -14.83 11.25
N ILE A 51 -3.72 -16.06 10.93
CA ILE A 51 -5.14 -16.39 10.71
C ILE A 51 -5.97 -16.08 11.95
N GLU A 52 -5.51 -16.49 13.12
CA GLU A 52 -6.19 -16.21 14.38
C GLU A 52 -6.35 -14.71 14.64
N ALA A 53 -5.28 -13.94 14.44
CA ALA A 53 -5.31 -12.49 14.64
C ALA A 53 -6.21 -11.76 13.63
N LEU A 54 -6.17 -12.14 12.35
CA LEU A 54 -6.97 -11.53 11.30
C LEU A 54 -8.48 -11.84 11.41
N ARG A 55 -8.84 -12.95 12.07
CA ARG A 55 -10.24 -13.33 12.29
C ARG A 55 -10.84 -12.74 13.57
N ASP A 56 -10.05 -12.09 14.39
CA ASP A 56 -10.49 -11.51 15.65
C ASP A 56 -10.58 -9.99 15.54
N GLU A 57 -11.80 -9.47 15.40
CA GLU A 57 -12.08 -8.03 15.31
C GLU A 57 -11.60 -7.25 16.54
N SER A 58 -11.44 -7.90 17.68
CA SER A 58 -10.84 -7.27 18.85
C SER A 58 -9.36 -6.99 18.68
N LYS A 59 -8.68 -7.67 17.75
CA LYS A 59 -7.26 -7.54 17.40
C LYS A 59 -7.05 -6.68 16.16
N VAL A 60 -7.82 -6.95 15.09
CA VAL A 60 -7.79 -6.23 13.83
C VAL A 60 -9.21 -5.80 13.50
N GLY A 61 -9.50 -4.50 13.63
CA GLY A 61 -10.85 -3.97 13.49
C GLY A 61 -11.33 -3.91 12.03
N LEU A 62 -10.41 -3.67 11.10
CA LEU A 62 -10.67 -3.63 9.66
C LEU A 62 -9.41 -4.05 8.92
N HIS A 63 -9.51 -5.08 8.10
CA HIS A 63 -8.42 -5.54 7.23
C HIS A 63 -8.73 -5.26 5.76
N ILE A 64 -7.86 -4.54 5.09
CA ILE A 64 -7.96 -4.20 3.67
C ILE A 64 -6.73 -4.73 2.93
N ALA A 65 -6.94 -5.61 1.97
CA ALA A 65 -5.88 -6.16 1.14
C ALA A 65 -5.77 -5.40 -0.19
N LEU A 66 -4.61 -4.80 -0.43
CA LEU A 66 -4.24 -4.17 -1.70
C LEU A 66 -3.36 -5.16 -2.46
N THR A 67 -3.90 -5.81 -3.48
CA THR A 67 -3.16 -6.89 -4.14
C THR A 67 -3.51 -7.02 -5.62
N PRO A 68 -2.51 -7.28 -6.49
CA PRO A 68 -2.75 -7.58 -7.90
C PRO A 68 -3.22 -9.02 -8.13
N THR A 69 -3.02 -9.90 -7.15
CA THR A 69 -3.39 -11.31 -7.24
C THR A 69 -4.03 -11.76 -5.93
N TRP A 70 -4.99 -12.66 -6.04
CA TRP A 70 -5.59 -13.29 -4.87
C TRP A 70 -4.56 -14.12 -4.11
N ASN A 71 -4.54 -14.03 -2.78
CA ASN A 71 -3.62 -14.76 -1.91
C ASN A 71 -4.30 -15.17 -0.59
N GLU A 72 -3.61 -16.01 0.21
CA GLU A 72 -4.15 -16.58 1.44
C GLU A 72 -4.48 -15.51 2.49
N THR A 73 -3.66 -14.48 2.60
CA THR A 73 -3.93 -13.37 3.55
C THR A 73 -5.13 -12.54 3.11
N ALA A 74 -5.27 -12.28 1.82
CA ALA A 74 -6.40 -11.54 1.28
C ALA A 74 -7.74 -12.28 1.50
N TYR A 75 -7.71 -13.61 1.66
CA TYR A 75 -8.89 -14.40 1.99
C TYR A 75 -9.50 -14.02 3.35
N PHE A 76 -8.72 -13.47 4.26
CA PHE A 76 -9.15 -13.01 5.58
C PHE A 76 -9.36 -11.50 5.65
N ALA A 77 -9.34 -10.80 4.53
CA ALA A 77 -9.60 -9.36 4.49
C ALA A 77 -11.10 -9.07 4.41
N ASP A 78 -11.52 -7.97 5.02
CA ASP A 78 -12.88 -7.43 4.89
C ASP A 78 -13.11 -6.84 3.50
N TYR A 79 -12.06 -6.24 2.93
CA TYR A 79 -12.05 -5.71 1.57
C TYR A 79 -10.80 -6.14 0.83
N VAL A 80 -10.98 -6.58 -0.40
CA VAL A 80 -9.87 -6.85 -1.34
C VAL A 80 -10.00 -5.85 -2.48
N LEU A 81 -9.00 -4.98 -2.59
CA LEU A 81 -8.95 -3.94 -3.61
C LEU A 81 -7.91 -4.34 -4.67
N PRO A 82 -8.31 -4.45 -5.94
CA PRO A 82 -7.38 -4.77 -7.01
C PRO A 82 -6.42 -3.62 -7.25
N MET A 83 -5.12 -3.90 -7.15
CA MET A 83 -4.05 -2.95 -7.41
C MET A 83 -3.29 -3.32 -8.68
N GLY A 84 -2.76 -2.32 -9.37
CA GLY A 84 -2.02 -2.50 -10.61
C GLY A 84 -0.83 -3.43 -10.44
N HIS A 85 -0.74 -4.42 -11.32
CA HIS A 85 0.49 -5.18 -11.52
C HIS A 85 1.54 -4.28 -12.20
N SER A 86 2.76 -4.74 -12.31
CA SER A 86 3.93 -3.94 -12.73
C SER A 86 3.74 -3.08 -13.99
N SER A 87 2.97 -3.50 -14.98
CA SER A 87 2.70 -2.73 -16.22
C SER A 87 1.47 -1.81 -16.13
N GLU A 88 0.74 -1.88 -15.04
CA GLU A 88 -0.54 -1.19 -14.83
C GLU A 88 -0.42 -0.01 -13.87
N ARG A 89 0.79 0.27 -13.38
CA ARG A 89 1.10 1.34 -12.43
C ARG A 89 2.45 2.00 -12.72
N HIS A 90 2.65 3.19 -12.15
CA HIS A 90 3.99 3.75 -12.00
C HIS A 90 4.78 2.93 -11.00
N ASP A 91 6.09 2.93 -11.13
CA ASP A 91 6.98 2.29 -10.17
C ASP A 91 8.36 2.93 -10.21
N LEU A 92 8.99 2.95 -9.05
CA LEU A 92 10.34 3.46 -8.87
C LEU A 92 11.19 2.37 -8.24
N ILE A 93 12.29 2.02 -8.88
CA ILE A 93 13.25 1.04 -8.37
C ILE A 93 14.53 1.80 -8.06
N SER A 94 14.91 1.84 -6.78
CA SER A 94 16.11 2.51 -6.32
C SER A 94 17.30 1.55 -6.19
N TYR A 95 18.48 2.11 -6.02
CA TYR A 95 19.71 1.36 -5.84
C TYR A 95 19.76 0.49 -4.56
N GLU A 96 18.83 0.67 -3.65
CA GLU A 96 18.73 -0.11 -2.41
C GLU A 96 18.55 -1.61 -2.65
N THR A 97 17.99 -1.98 -3.79
CA THR A 97 17.72 -3.38 -4.17
C THR A 97 18.79 -4.00 -5.06
N HIS A 98 19.82 -3.25 -5.44
CA HIS A 98 20.90 -3.68 -6.33
C HIS A 98 22.15 -2.79 -6.16
N ALA A 99 23.29 -3.23 -6.70
CA ALA A 99 24.58 -2.58 -6.52
C ALA A 99 24.81 -1.31 -7.37
N GLY A 100 23.95 -0.99 -8.31
CA GLY A 100 24.07 0.18 -9.17
C GLY A 100 23.52 1.45 -8.51
N MET A 101 24.18 2.57 -8.69
CA MET A 101 23.69 3.89 -8.24
C MET A 101 22.78 4.52 -9.29
N TRP A 102 21.62 3.95 -9.51
CA TRP A 102 20.64 4.43 -10.48
C TRP A 102 19.19 4.24 -9.97
N ILE A 103 18.29 5.01 -10.53
CA ILE A 103 16.86 4.91 -10.30
C ILE A 103 16.21 4.53 -11.61
N ALA A 104 15.45 3.43 -11.61
CA ALA A 104 14.62 3.06 -12.75
C ALA A 104 13.18 3.53 -12.49
N TYR A 105 12.60 4.13 -13.50
CA TYR A 105 11.22 4.62 -13.49
C TYR A 105 10.40 3.89 -14.55
N ARG A 106 9.21 3.47 -14.19
CA ARG A 106 8.27 2.81 -15.08
C ARG A 106 6.92 3.51 -15.04
N GLN A 107 6.30 3.65 -16.20
CA GLN A 107 4.96 4.20 -16.36
C GLN A 107 3.94 3.10 -16.67
N PRO A 108 2.65 3.28 -16.34
CA PRO A 108 1.58 2.35 -16.68
C PRO A 108 1.37 2.31 -18.20
N VAL A 109 1.59 1.13 -18.79
CA VAL A 109 1.65 0.95 -20.24
C VAL A 109 0.34 1.34 -20.93
N LEU A 110 -0.80 0.93 -20.38
CA LEU A 110 -2.10 1.21 -20.99
C LEU A 110 -2.49 2.67 -20.89
N ARG A 111 -2.15 3.35 -19.79
CA ARG A 111 -2.35 4.79 -19.66
C ARG A 111 -1.52 5.57 -20.66
N GLU A 112 -0.24 5.22 -20.81
CA GLU A 112 0.65 5.84 -21.78
C GLU A 112 0.21 5.55 -23.23
N TYR A 113 -0.27 4.35 -23.50
CA TYR A 113 -0.86 4.03 -24.81
C TYR A 113 -2.11 4.87 -25.07
N ALA A 114 -3.01 5.03 -24.09
CA ALA A 114 -4.20 5.86 -24.22
C ALA A 114 -3.83 7.33 -24.52
N ARG A 115 -2.84 7.88 -23.80
CA ARG A 115 -2.33 9.24 -24.04
C ARG A 115 -1.79 9.42 -25.47
N ARG A 116 -1.06 8.45 -25.99
CA ARG A 116 -0.57 8.47 -27.37
C ARG A 116 -1.69 8.37 -28.42
N GLN A 117 -2.88 7.92 -28.02
CA GLN A 117 -4.08 7.94 -28.85
C GLN A 117 -4.93 9.22 -28.68
N GLY A 118 -4.40 10.23 -27.97
CA GLY A 118 -5.11 11.48 -27.69
C GLY A 118 -6.19 11.38 -26.62
N LYS A 119 -6.17 10.33 -25.80
CA LYS A 119 -7.04 10.20 -24.62
C LYS A 119 -6.28 10.67 -23.39
N GLU A 120 -6.97 11.36 -22.50
CA GLU A 120 -6.39 11.87 -21.25
C GLU A 120 -7.13 11.26 -20.05
N PRO A 121 -6.82 10.01 -19.68
CA PRO A 121 -7.44 9.41 -18.49
C PRO A 121 -7.00 10.20 -17.24
N GLU A 122 -7.98 10.61 -16.45
CA GLU A 122 -7.75 11.32 -15.19
C GLU A 122 -7.03 10.37 -14.19
N PHE A 123 -7.50 9.13 -14.12
CA PHE A 123 -6.93 8.09 -13.28
C PHE A 123 -6.42 6.91 -14.10
N THR A 124 -5.40 6.24 -13.60
CA THR A 124 -4.81 5.06 -14.25
C THR A 124 -5.81 3.92 -14.40
N TYR A 125 -6.71 3.72 -13.43
CA TYR A 125 -7.75 2.68 -13.51
C TYR A 125 -8.71 2.84 -14.70
N GLN A 126 -8.86 4.06 -15.24
CA GLN A 126 -9.70 4.29 -16.43
C GLN A 126 -9.10 3.70 -17.71
N ALA A 127 -7.79 3.48 -17.71
CA ALA A 127 -7.07 2.83 -18.81
C ALA A 127 -6.84 1.34 -18.55
N ASN A 128 -6.82 0.92 -17.29
CA ASN A 128 -6.60 -0.47 -16.91
C ASN A 128 -7.90 -1.30 -17.03
N PRO A 129 -7.82 -2.61 -17.30
CA PRO A 129 -8.99 -3.47 -17.26
C PRO A 129 -9.48 -3.65 -15.82
N GLY A 130 -10.80 -3.78 -15.63
CA GLY A 130 -11.40 -4.19 -14.37
C GLY A 130 -11.25 -3.20 -13.21
N GLU A 131 -11.18 -1.91 -13.48
CA GLU A 131 -11.06 -0.86 -12.44
C GLU A 131 -9.85 -1.04 -11.51
N VAL A 132 -8.74 -1.54 -12.07
CA VAL A 132 -7.51 -1.76 -11.32
C VAL A 132 -6.82 -0.45 -11.04
N TRP A 133 -6.79 -0.06 -9.77
CA TRP A 133 -6.20 1.18 -9.30
C TRP A 133 -4.68 1.15 -9.31
N GLU A 134 -4.10 2.29 -9.56
CA GLU A 134 -2.72 2.55 -9.20
C GLU A 134 -2.64 2.86 -7.69
N GLU A 135 -1.65 2.30 -7.03
CA GLU A 135 -1.54 2.39 -5.57
C GLU A 135 -1.34 3.83 -5.08
N ASP A 136 -0.47 4.60 -5.73
CA ASP A 136 -0.19 5.97 -5.30
C ASP A 136 -1.39 6.90 -5.55
N GLU A 137 -2.11 6.72 -6.66
CA GLU A 137 -3.40 7.41 -6.89
C GLU A 137 -4.42 7.04 -5.80
N PHE A 138 -4.49 5.78 -5.40
CA PHE A 138 -5.38 5.32 -4.33
C PHE A 138 -5.07 6.04 -3.01
N TRP A 139 -3.79 6.15 -2.62
CA TRP A 139 -3.42 6.84 -1.38
C TRP A 139 -3.70 8.33 -1.42
N ILE A 140 -3.46 8.98 -2.56
CA ILE A 140 -3.80 10.39 -2.77
C ILE A 140 -5.31 10.61 -2.62
N GLU A 141 -6.13 9.79 -3.30
CA GLU A 141 -7.59 9.90 -3.25
C GLU A 141 -8.13 9.59 -1.85
N LEU A 142 -7.65 8.53 -1.22
CA LEU A 142 -8.06 8.16 0.13
C LEU A 142 -7.76 9.30 1.12
N SER A 143 -6.57 9.89 1.06
CA SER A 143 -6.16 10.98 1.95
C SER A 143 -7.09 12.18 1.87
N TRP A 144 -7.52 12.54 0.66
CA TRP A 144 -8.47 13.63 0.46
C TRP A 144 -9.89 13.30 0.91
N ARG A 145 -10.28 12.02 0.85
CA ARG A 145 -11.61 11.57 1.28
C ARG A 145 -11.75 11.45 2.80
N ILE A 146 -10.70 11.00 3.48
CA ILE A 146 -10.73 10.88 4.95
C ILE A 146 -10.49 12.22 5.67
N ASP A 147 -9.86 13.18 5.00
CA ASP A 147 -9.54 14.50 5.55
C ASP A 147 -9.99 15.63 4.61
N PRO A 148 -11.29 15.71 4.26
CA PRO A 148 -11.78 16.70 3.28
C PRO A 148 -11.54 18.14 3.69
N GLU A 149 -11.55 18.40 5.01
CA GLU A 149 -11.36 19.75 5.59
C GLU A 149 -9.92 20.04 6.03
N GLY A 150 -9.00 19.07 5.90
CA GLY A 150 -7.60 19.20 6.35
C GLY A 150 -7.40 19.21 7.86
N LYS A 151 -8.39 18.78 8.64
CA LYS A 151 -8.34 18.82 10.12
C LYS A 151 -7.53 17.68 10.74
N LEU A 152 -7.33 16.59 10.01
CA LEU A 152 -6.57 15.43 10.48
C LEU A 152 -5.07 15.56 10.19
N GLY A 153 -4.65 16.56 9.42
CA GLY A 153 -3.26 16.75 9.03
C GLY A 153 -2.76 15.73 7.99
N VAL A 154 -3.67 15.04 7.31
CA VAL A 154 -3.34 14.03 6.28
C VAL A 154 -3.32 14.64 4.89
N LYS A 155 -4.35 15.41 4.57
CA LYS A 155 -4.54 16.05 3.25
C LYS A 155 -3.37 16.94 2.86
N GLU A 156 -2.76 17.65 3.81
CA GLU A 156 -1.67 18.60 3.55
C GLU A 156 -0.43 17.95 2.93
N HIS A 157 -0.20 16.65 3.19
CA HIS A 157 0.90 15.89 2.61
C HIS A 157 0.67 15.51 1.14
N PHE A 158 -0.54 15.71 0.64
CA PHE A 158 -0.97 15.38 -0.73
C PHE A 158 -1.48 16.60 -1.50
N LEU A 159 -0.91 17.76 -1.19
CA LEU A 159 -1.10 18.99 -1.96
C LEU A 159 -0.10 19.06 -3.11
N SER A 160 -0.54 19.59 -4.25
CA SER A 160 0.33 19.84 -5.39
C SER A 160 1.41 20.88 -5.04
N PRO A 161 2.69 20.59 -5.28
CA PRO A 161 3.76 21.57 -5.12
C PRO A 161 3.78 22.65 -6.24
N TYR A 162 2.95 22.47 -7.26
CA TYR A 162 2.91 23.34 -8.46
C TYR A 162 1.61 24.15 -8.56
N ARG A 163 0.55 23.73 -7.86
CA ARG A 163 -0.80 24.32 -7.93
C ARG A 163 -1.33 24.51 -6.51
N GLU A 164 -1.32 25.75 -6.04
CA GLU A 164 -1.65 26.11 -4.66
C GLU A 164 -3.05 25.61 -4.26
N GLY A 165 -3.10 24.87 -3.16
CA GLY A 165 -4.34 24.34 -2.58
C GLY A 165 -4.99 23.17 -3.35
N GLU A 166 -4.44 22.78 -4.48
CA GLU A 166 -4.98 21.67 -5.27
C GLU A 166 -4.38 20.32 -4.86
N LYS A 167 -5.12 19.27 -5.23
CA LYS A 167 -4.71 17.89 -4.99
C LYS A 167 -3.50 17.53 -5.86
N LEU A 168 -2.54 16.83 -5.27
CA LEU A 168 -1.42 16.22 -5.97
C LEU A 168 -1.92 15.23 -7.02
N THR A 169 -1.38 15.30 -8.23
CA THR A 169 -1.60 14.29 -9.25
C THR A 169 -0.49 13.24 -9.23
N ILE A 170 -0.76 12.07 -9.79
CA ILE A 170 0.25 11.02 -9.90
C ILE A 170 1.46 11.46 -10.75
N ASP A 171 1.23 12.23 -11.79
CA ASP A 171 2.30 12.74 -12.64
C ASP A 171 3.21 13.76 -11.91
N GLU A 172 2.64 14.52 -10.97
CA GLU A 172 3.41 15.43 -10.10
C GLU A 172 4.15 14.67 -8.99
N TYR A 173 3.56 13.59 -8.47
CA TYR A 173 4.18 12.75 -7.44
C TYR A 173 5.49 12.12 -7.92
N TYR A 174 5.58 11.79 -9.20
CA TYR A 174 6.75 11.17 -9.82
C TYR A 174 7.70 12.17 -10.53
N ARG A 175 7.57 13.46 -10.31
CA ARG A 175 8.48 14.51 -10.81
C ARG A 175 9.51 14.92 -9.78
#